data_3a0d104aca4e4aa5a81a1b3a8e71099b
#
_entry.id   3a0d104aca4e4aa5a81a1b3a8e71099b
#
_cell.length_a   1.000
_cell.length_b   1.000
_cell.length_c   1.000
_cell.angle_alpha   90.00
_cell.angle_beta   90.00
_cell.angle_gamma   90.00
#
_symmetry.space_group_name_H-M   'P 1'
#
loop_
_entity.id
_entity.type
_entity.pdbx_description
1 polymer ?
#
loop_
_entity_poly.entity_id
_entity_poly.type
_entity_poly.pdbx_seq_one_letter_code
_entity_poly.pdbx_strand_id
1 'polypeptide(L)'
;MLAAARELQIPLLAVILLAGCAAKVWRAWRSHSVTEGMGPTRLFPVRMQRPIMMAVFMTELGLGLGLIITASKVGAGPPASPGLPATIVRGGSALFFLIAMASLNEMRQRRPAAGCGCFGELSGTPVGLRPIARCGLLCAAAVATIGLPPLRMPSSSTTAEFWLAVLAFELSLFAFLSPELGEILVRLGYSEPCELRRLPVERTLAALHASSHWRRHAGQVSSAAPIDVWREGCWRFVVYPGFARGRPVEIVFAVYVQARRPVIRAAVLDAATDEVLRMAERREPAVL
;
A
#
# COMPACT_ATOMS: atom_id res chain seq x y z
N MET A 1 -7.00 33.10 -17.71
CA MET A 1 -6.14 32.38 -16.76
C MET A 1 -6.91 31.87 -15.55
N LEU A 2 -7.61 32.67 -14.75
CA LEU A 2 -8.35 32.21 -13.58
C LEU A 2 -9.44 31.17 -13.90
N ALA A 3 -10.19 31.34 -14.99
CA ALA A 3 -11.17 30.38 -15.47
C ALA A 3 -10.54 29.03 -15.83
N ALA A 4 -9.41 29.04 -16.54
CA ALA A 4 -8.68 27.84 -16.92
C ALA A 4 -8.15 27.09 -15.69
N ALA A 5 -7.64 27.79 -14.67
CA ALA A 5 -7.22 27.17 -13.41
C ALA A 5 -8.40 26.51 -12.68
N ARG A 6 -9.58 27.15 -12.66
CA ARG A 6 -10.79 26.59 -12.07
C ARG A 6 -11.31 25.37 -12.84
N GLU A 7 -11.22 25.36 -14.16
CA GLU A 7 -11.63 24.22 -14.99
C GLU A 7 -10.78 22.99 -14.73
N LEU A 8 -9.46 23.17 -14.48
CA LEU A 8 -8.52 22.09 -14.18
C LEU A 8 -8.86 21.34 -12.86
N GLN A 9 -9.56 22.00 -11.93
CA GLN A 9 -9.96 21.37 -10.66
C GLN A 9 -10.91 20.19 -10.89
N ILE A 10 -11.71 20.18 -11.95
CA ILE A 10 -12.71 19.12 -12.19
C ILE A 10 -12.04 17.76 -12.42
N PRO A 11 -11.10 17.61 -13.39
CA PRO A 11 -10.40 16.34 -13.57
C PRO A 11 -9.51 15.98 -12.37
N LEU A 12 -8.90 16.95 -11.71
CA LEU A 12 -8.08 16.71 -10.55
C LEU A 12 -8.91 16.09 -9.39
N LEU A 13 -10.06 16.68 -9.07
CA LEU A 13 -10.97 16.14 -8.06
C LEU A 13 -11.48 14.75 -8.42
N ALA A 14 -11.82 14.51 -9.70
CA ALA A 14 -12.24 13.20 -10.17
C ALA A 14 -11.14 12.13 -9.96
N VAL A 15 -9.90 12.44 -10.33
CA VAL A 15 -8.74 11.53 -10.14
C VAL A 15 -8.50 11.26 -8.67
N ILE A 16 -8.57 12.27 -7.81
CA ILE A 16 -8.35 12.09 -6.36
C ILE A 16 -9.43 11.20 -5.73
N LEU A 17 -10.70 11.40 -6.07
CA LEU A 17 -11.81 10.58 -5.57
C LEU A 17 -11.68 9.13 -6.05
N LEU A 18 -11.39 8.91 -7.33
CA LEU A 18 -11.21 7.57 -7.88
C LEU A 18 -9.95 6.88 -7.36
N ALA A 19 -8.86 7.61 -7.13
CA ALA A 19 -7.66 7.08 -6.50
C ALA A 19 -7.94 6.65 -5.06
N GLY A 20 -8.74 7.42 -4.30
CA GLY A 20 -9.21 7.04 -2.97
C GLY A 20 -10.02 5.74 -2.97
N CYS A 21 -10.93 5.58 -3.94
CA CYS A 21 -11.66 4.33 -4.18
C CYS A 21 -10.72 3.17 -4.48
N ALA A 22 -9.81 3.35 -5.44
CA ALA A 22 -8.86 2.32 -5.86
C ALA A 22 -7.98 1.85 -4.70
N ALA A 23 -7.49 2.78 -3.87
CA ALA A 23 -6.70 2.45 -2.69
C ALA A 23 -7.47 1.60 -1.67
N LYS A 24 -8.77 1.87 -1.47
CA LYS A 24 -9.64 1.08 -0.58
C LYS A 24 -9.90 -0.33 -1.12
N VAL A 25 -10.18 -0.46 -2.43
CA VAL A 25 -10.34 -1.77 -3.10
C VAL A 25 -9.06 -2.59 -3.03
N TRP A 26 -7.93 -1.97 -3.35
CA TRP A 26 -6.62 -2.61 -3.29
C TRP A 26 -6.31 -3.19 -1.91
N ARG A 27 -6.62 -2.43 -0.87
CA ARG A 27 -6.44 -2.90 0.51
C ARG A 27 -7.40 -4.05 0.83
N ALA A 28 -8.69 -3.92 0.53
CA ALA A 28 -9.67 -4.96 0.77
C ALA A 28 -9.29 -6.29 0.09
N TRP A 29 -8.64 -6.21 -1.07
CA TRP A 29 -8.15 -7.38 -1.80
C TRP A 29 -6.89 -7.99 -1.19
N ARG A 30 -5.98 -7.16 -0.63
CA ARG A 30 -4.74 -7.64 0.00
C ARG A 30 -4.91 -8.15 1.43
N SER A 31 -5.81 -7.57 2.19
CA SER A 31 -6.05 -7.97 3.58
C SER A 31 -7.28 -8.86 3.65
N HIS A 32 -7.10 -10.13 4.01
CA HIS A 32 -8.21 -11.06 4.28
C HIS A 32 -9.04 -10.66 5.51
N SER A 33 -8.62 -9.65 6.28
CA SER A 33 -9.31 -9.09 7.44
C SER A 33 -9.95 -7.74 7.12
N VAL A 34 -11.16 -7.76 6.58
CA VAL A 34 -12.01 -6.58 6.31
C VAL A 34 -12.60 -5.98 7.60
N THR A 35 -12.21 -6.46 8.77
CA THR A 35 -12.92 -6.22 10.05
C THR A 35 -12.45 -4.98 10.81
N GLU A 36 -11.30 -4.39 10.48
CA GLU A 36 -10.85 -3.19 11.17
C GLU A 36 -11.24 -1.93 10.41
N GLY A 37 -12.02 -1.06 11.07
CA GLY A 37 -12.43 0.24 10.52
C GLY A 37 -11.21 1.09 10.13
N MET A 38 -11.33 1.80 8.99
CA MET A 38 -10.26 2.65 8.45
C MET A 38 -10.53 4.13 8.79
N GLY A 39 -9.49 4.84 9.24
CA GLY A 39 -9.55 6.29 9.44
C GLY A 39 -10.78 6.75 10.23
N PRO A 40 -11.57 7.71 9.70
CA PRO A 40 -12.72 8.27 10.40
C PRO A 40 -13.82 7.26 10.78
N THR A 41 -13.89 6.10 10.13
CA THR A 41 -14.87 5.07 10.48
C THR A 41 -14.64 4.47 11.86
N ARG A 42 -13.42 4.60 12.41
CA ARG A 42 -13.09 4.19 13.79
C ARG A 42 -13.78 5.03 14.88
N LEU A 43 -14.36 6.17 14.53
CA LEU A 43 -15.19 6.97 15.43
C LEU A 43 -16.52 6.29 15.74
N PHE A 44 -16.95 5.33 14.93
CA PHE A 44 -18.22 4.64 15.03
C PHE A 44 -18.09 3.25 15.67
N PRO A 45 -19.16 2.71 16.28
CA PRO A 45 -19.19 1.35 16.80
C PRO A 45 -18.83 0.33 15.70
N VAL A 46 -18.15 -0.77 16.06
CA VAL A 46 -17.65 -1.79 15.13
C VAL A 46 -18.72 -2.28 14.14
N ARG A 47 -19.97 -2.44 14.61
CA ARG A 47 -21.11 -2.86 13.78
C ARG A 47 -21.43 -1.88 12.63
N MET A 48 -21.15 -0.59 12.82
CA MET A 48 -21.44 0.46 11.84
C MET A 48 -20.23 0.78 10.91
N GLN A 49 -19.04 0.34 11.26
CA GLN A 49 -17.84 0.67 10.48
C GLN A 49 -17.89 0.15 9.04
N ARG A 50 -18.37 -1.09 8.85
CA ARG A 50 -18.49 -1.69 7.52
C ARG A 50 -19.52 -0.99 6.62
N PRO A 51 -20.77 -0.76 7.05
CA PRO A 51 -21.74 -0.04 6.22
C PRO A 51 -21.31 1.41 5.94
N ILE A 52 -20.73 2.13 6.91
CA ILE A 52 -20.21 3.49 6.71
C ILE A 52 -19.08 3.48 5.69
N MET A 53 -18.14 2.53 5.78
CA MET A 53 -17.05 2.41 4.81
C MET A 53 -17.57 2.17 3.39
N MET A 54 -18.58 1.31 3.23
CA MET A 54 -19.22 1.08 1.93
C MET A 54 -19.97 2.32 1.42
N ALA A 55 -20.65 3.05 2.31
CA ALA A 55 -21.31 4.32 1.94
C ALA A 55 -20.28 5.36 1.47
N VAL A 56 -19.18 5.54 2.18
CA VAL A 56 -18.08 6.44 1.77
C VAL A 56 -17.52 6.02 0.43
N PHE A 57 -17.24 4.73 0.22
CA PHE A 57 -16.76 4.21 -1.05
C PHE A 57 -17.71 4.50 -2.21
N MET A 58 -18.99 4.21 -2.04
CA MET A 58 -20.02 4.46 -3.07
C MET A 58 -20.17 5.95 -3.36
N THR A 59 -20.06 6.80 -2.34
CA THR A 59 -20.09 8.27 -2.51
C THR A 59 -18.88 8.76 -3.30
N GLU A 60 -17.66 8.33 -2.96
CA GLU A 60 -16.45 8.70 -3.70
C GLU A 60 -16.54 8.24 -5.17
N LEU A 61 -16.97 7.00 -5.39
CA LEU A 61 -17.13 6.45 -6.73
C LEU A 61 -18.18 7.25 -7.54
N GLY A 62 -19.34 7.50 -6.93
CA GLY A 62 -20.44 8.24 -7.57
C GLY A 62 -20.05 9.68 -7.88
N LEU A 63 -19.38 10.38 -6.97
CA LEU A 63 -18.90 11.73 -7.20
C LEU A 63 -17.79 11.78 -8.25
N GLY A 64 -16.81 10.87 -8.17
CA GLY A 64 -15.71 10.80 -9.14
C GLY A 64 -16.19 10.53 -10.57
N LEU A 65 -17.07 9.54 -10.76
CA LEU A 65 -17.70 9.27 -12.06
C LEU A 65 -18.62 10.40 -12.49
N GLY A 66 -19.40 10.96 -11.56
CA GLY A 66 -20.28 12.10 -11.82
C GLY A 66 -19.51 13.34 -12.33
N LEU A 67 -18.34 13.63 -11.76
CA LEU A 67 -17.46 14.71 -12.25
C LEU A 67 -17.01 14.45 -13.69
N ILE A 68 -16.60 13.22 -14.02
CA ILE A 68 -16.20 12.87 -15.39
C ILE A 68 -17.36 13.01 -16.37
N ILE A 69 -18.52 12.41 -16.05
CA ILE A 69 -19.70 12.44 -16.93
C ILE A 69 -20.22 13.86 -17.15
N THR A 70 -20.20 14.69 -16.11
CA THR A 70 -20.66 16.08 -16.22
C THR A 70 -19.64 17.01 -16.89
N ALA A 71 -18.33 16.63 -16.85
CA ALA A 71 -17.27 17.33 -17.55
C ALA A 71 -17.27 17.03 -19.06
N SER A 72 -17.54 15.76 -19.42
CA SER A 72 -17.45 15.26 -20.82
C SER A 72 -18.66 15.60 -21.69
N LYS A 73 -19.69 16.26 -21.18
CA LYS A 73 -20.81 16.75 -22.00
C LYS A 73 -20.38 17.93 -22.86
N VAL A 74 -19.43 17.66 -23.75
CA VAL A 74 -19.03 18.55 -24.84
C VAL A 74 -20.14 18.50 -25.90
N GLY A 75 -21.20 19.26 -25.72
CA GLY A 75 -22.17 19.50 -26.78
C GLY A 75 -21.66 20.60 -27.71
N ALA A 76 -21.75 20.41 -29.02
CA ALA A 76 -21.50 21.40 -30.03
C ALA A 76 -22.57 22.52 -30.07
N GLY A 77 -22.98 22.99 -28.89
CA GLY A 77 -23.98 24.05 -28.71
C GLY A 77 -23.40 25.30 -28.03
N PRO A 78 -24.14 26.42 -28.01
CA PRO A 78 -23.75 27.62 -27.27
C PRO A 78 -23.50 27.30 -25.81
N PRO A 79 -22.73 28.14 -25.06
CA PRO A 79 -22.32 27.85 -23.68
C PRO A 79 -23.57 27.66 -22.79
N ALA A 80 -23.97 26.41 -22.65
CA ALA A 80 -25.06 26.06 -21.79
C ALA A 80 -24.68 26.34 -20.33
N SER A 81 -25.57 26.94 -19.57
CA SER A 81 -25.46 27.04 -18.12
C SER A 81 -25.15 25.66 -17.53
N PRO A 82 -24.37 25.57 -16.45
CA PRO A 82 -24.09 24.29 -15.79
C PRO A 82 -25.44 23.64 -15.47
N GLY A 83 -25.69 22.45 -16.04
CA GLY A 83 -26.93 21.72 -15.80
C GLY A 83 -27.03 21.37 -14.32
N LEU A 84 -28.26 21.27 -13.81
CA LEU A 84 -28.56 20.87 -12.43
C LEU A 84 -27.71 19.65 -11.96
N PRO A 85 -27.50 18.59 -12.78
CA PRO A 85 -26.63 17.45 -12.39
C PRO A 85 -25.20 17.84 -12.09
N ALA A 86 -24.59 18.73 -12.89
CA ALA A 86 -23.22 19.18 -12.66
C ALA A 86 -23.09 19.97 -11.35
N THR A 87 -24.06 20.83 -11.06
CA THR A 87 -24.10 21.61 -9.80
C THR A 87 -24.24 20.68 -8.59
N ILE A 88 -25.11 19.66 -8.66
CA ILE A 88 -25.30 18.68 -7.60
C ILE A 88 -24.01 17.90 -7.35
N VAL A 89 -23.35 17.39 -8.39
CA VAL A 89 -22.10 16.60 -8.24
C VAL A 89 -20.97 17.45 -7.65
N ARG A 90 -20.81 18.69 -8.11
CA ARG A 90 -19.76 19.60 -7.62
C ARG A 90 -20.03 20.06 -6.19
N GLY A 91 -21.29 20.41 -5.86
CA GLY A 91 -21.71 20.74 -4.50
C GLY A 91 -21.60 19.53 -3.56
N GLY A 92 -21.96 18.34 -4.03
CA GLY A 92 -21.78 17.07 -3.32
C GLY A 92 -20.31 16.78 -3.03
N SER A 93 -19.42 17.05 -3.98
CA SER A 93 -17.96 16.89 -3.78
C SER A 93 -17.42 17.87 -2.72
N ALA A 94 -17.88 19.13 -2.73
CA ALA A 94 -17.52 20.11 -1.72
C ALA A 94 -17.99 19.67 -0.32
N LEU A 95 -19.23 19.23 -0.21
CA LEU A 95 -19.79 18.72 1.04
C LEU A 95 -19.04 17.46 1.53
N PHE A 96 -18.71 16.56 0.63
CA PHE A 96 -17.93 15.36 0.96
C PHE A 96 -16.58 15.70 1.58
N PHE A 97 -15.81 16.61 0.97
CA PHE A 97 -14.53 17.06 1.51
C PHE A 97 -14.65 17.85 2.81
N LEU A 98 -15.73 18.60 2.97
CA LEU A 98 -16.03 19.31 4.22
C LEU A 98 -16.30 18.30 5.37
N ILE A 99 -17.11 17.27 5.12
CA ILE A 99 -17.39 16.20 6.09
C ILE A 99 -16.09 15.44 6.40
N ALA A 100 -15.27 15.13 5.38
CA ALA A 100 -13.98 14.48 5.58
C ALA A 100 -13.05 15.33 6.46
N MET A 101 -12.98 16.64 6.21
CA MET A 101 -12.19 17.58 7.01
C MET A 101 -12.65 17.60 8.48
N ALA A 102 -13.97 17.72 8.70
CA ALA A 102 -14.55 17.73 10.05
C ALA A 102 -14.27 16.39 10.78
N SER A 103 -14.44 15.26 10.07
CA SER A 103 -14.20 13.93 10.63
C SER A 103 -12.72 13.71 10.99
N LEU A 104 -11.79 14.21 10.19
CA LEU A 104 -10.36 14.16 10.50
C LEU A 104 -10.00 15.04 11.69
N ASN A 105 -10.60 16.22 11.80
CA ASN A 105 -10.40 17.10 12.94
C ASN A 105 -10.92 16.47 14.25
N GLU A 106 -12.08 15.85 14.20
CA GLU A 106 -12.67 15.11 15.33
C GLU A 106 -11.77 13.91 15.72
N MET A 107 -11.27 13.16 14.72
CA MET A 107 -10.38 12.04 14.97
C MET A 107 -9.05 12.49 15.60
N ARG A 108 -8.51 13.63 15.16
CA ARG A 108 -7.31 14.23 15.77
C ARG A 108 -7.54 14.57 17.26
N GLN A 109 -8.72 15.06 17.61
CA GLN A 109 -9.04 15.41 19.00
C GLN A 109 -9.27 14.18 19.88
N ARG A 110 -10.00 13.18 19.38
CA ARG A 110 -10.39 12.00 20.18
C ARG A 110 -9.40 10.84 20.13
N ARG A 111 -8.66 10.69 19.02
CA ARG A 111 -7.74 9.55 18.80
C ARG A 111 -6.48 9.99 18.07
N PRO A 112 -5.59 10.77 18.71
CA PRO A 112 -4.44 11.38 18.05
C PRO A 112 -3.45 10.36 17.47
N ALA A 113 -3.41 9.13 18.00
CA ALA A 113 -2.52 8.07 17.50
C ALA A 113 -3.07 7.29 16.27
N ALA A 114 -4.32 7.55 15.85
CA ALA A 114 -4.91 6.86 14.71
C ALA A 114 -4.47 7.48 13.38
N GLY A 115 -4.22 6.65 12.37
CA GLY A 115 -3.89 7.11 11.01
C GLY A 115 -5.09 7.72 10.28
N CYS A 116 -4.86 8.59 9.30
CA CYS A 116 -5.94 9.34 8.62
C CYS A 116 -6.86 8.46 7.76
N GLY A 117 -6.37 7.34 7.23
CA GLY A 117 -7.16 6.36 6.47
C GLY A 117 -7.71 6.82 5.12
N CYS A 118 -7.42 8.05 4.67
CA CYS A 118 -7.94 8.60 3.41
C CYS A 118 -7.53 7.77 2.19
N PHE A 119 -6.32 7.20 2.21
CA PHE A 119 -5.79 6.28 1.20
C PHE A 119 -5.58 4.87 1.76
N GLY A 120 -6.54 4.36 2.55
CA GLY A 120 -6.53 2.98 3.02
C GLY A 120 -5.48 2.66 4.08
N GLU A 121 -5.13 3.60 4.97
CA GLU A 121 -4.11 3.43 6.04
C GLU A 121 -2.73 2.98 5.52
N LEU A 122 -2.32 3.50 4.38
CA LEU A 122 -0.97 3.30 3.85
C LEU A 122 0.09 3.95 4.75
N SER A 123 -0.32 4.88 5.61
CA SER A 123 0.50 5.59 6.56
C SER A 123 0.10 5.25 8.00
N GLY A 124 1.09 4.91 8.83
CA GLY A 124 0.94 4.78 10.29
C GLY A 124 1.06 6.10 11.04
N THR A 125 1.25 7.22 10.32
CA THR A 125 1.42 8.55 10.95
C THR A 125 0.11 9.03 11.58
N PRO A 126 0.19 9.66 12.78
CA PRO A 126 -0.97 10.26 13.44
C PRO A 126 -1.58 11.37 12.59
N VAL A 127 -2.89 11.59 12.75
CA VAL A 127 -3.61 12.65 12.03
C VAL A 127 -3.06 14.03 12.42
N GLY A 128 -2.21 14.57 11.56
CA GLY A 128 -1.66 15.93 11.68
C GLY A 128 -2.58 16.99 11.05
N LEU A 129 -2.07 18.24 10.97
CA LEU A 129 -2.78 19.33 10.29
C LEU A 129 -2.76 19.19 8.77
N ARG A 130 -1.74 18.54 8.18
CA ARG A 130 -1.58 18.39 6.72
C ARG A 130 -2.76 17.68 6.05
N PRO A 131 -3.25 16.49 6.51
CA PRO A 131 -4.43 15.86 5.95
C PRO A 131 -5.69 16.73 6.06
N ILE A 132 -5.86 17.48 7.14
CA ILE A 132 -6.98 18.40 7.33
C ILE A 132 -6.91 19.56 6.34
N ALA A 133 -5.73 20.18 6.19
CA ALA A 133 -5.50 21.26 5.21
C ALA A 133 -5.73 20.77 3.77
N ARG A 134 -5.32 19.53 3.45
CA ARG A 134 -5.59 18.89 2.16
C ARG A 134 -7.09 18.79 1.88
N CYS A 135 -7.88 18.30 2.84
CA CYS A 135 -9.33 18.23 2.67
C CYS A 135 -9.97 19.63 2.52
N GLY A 136 -9.48 20.63 3.26
CA GLY A 136 -9.90 22.02 3.11
C GLY A 136 -9.58 22.59 1.72
N LEU A 137 -8.38 22.32 1.19
CA LEU A 137 -8.00 22.72 -0.16
C LEU A 137 -8.89 22.06 -1.23
N LEU A 138 -9.17 20.76 -1.11
CA LEU A 138 -10.05 20.04 -2.02
C LEU A 138 -11.49 20.50 -1.94
N CYS A 139 -11.97 20.87 -0.75
CA CYS A 139 -13.27 21.50 -0.55
C CYS A 139 -13.33 22.86 -1.28
N ALA A 140 -12.34 23.72 -1.10
CA ALA A 140 -12.25 25.02 -1.76
C ALA A 140 -12.16 24.86 -3.30
N ALA A 141 -11.38 23.89 -3.78
CA ALA A 141 -11.31 23.54 -5.20
C ALA A 141 -12.68 23.10 -5.74
N ALA A 142 -13.41 22.24 -5.02
CA ALA A 142 -14.74 21.79 -5.42
C ALA A 142 -15.74 22.96 -5.46
N VAL A 143 -15.74 23.83 -4.45
CA VAL A 143 -16.56 25.04 -4.44
C VAL A 143 -16.23 25.95 -5.64
N ALA A 144 -14.96 26.14 -5.96
CA ALA A 144 -14.50 26.95 -7.09
C ALA A 144 -15.01 26.44 -8.44
N THR A 145 -15.34 25.15 -8.56
CA THR A 145 -15.91 24.57 -9.79
C THR A 145 -17.41 24.80 -9.96
N ILE A 146 -18.13 25.20 -8.89
CA ILE A 146 -19.57 25.44 -8.96
C ILE A 146 -19.85 26.59 -9.94
N GLY A 147 -20.80 26.40 -10.83
CA GLY A 147 -21.16 27.39 -11.84
C GLY A 147 -20.30 27.41 -13.10
N LEU A 148 -19.22 26.60 -13.18
CA LEU A 148 -18.42 26.50 -14.39
C LEU A 148 -19.15 25.72 -15.51
N PRO A 149 -18.98 26.15 -16.79
CA PRO A 149 -19.42 25.37 -17.95
C PRO A 149 -18.69 24.02 -18.03
N PRO A 150 -19.10 23.11 -18.93
CA PRO A 150 -18.35 21.90 -19.26
C PRO A 150 -16.92 22.23 -19.71
N LEU A 151 -16.02 21.30 -19.45
CA LEU A 151 -14.59 21.43 -19.77
C LEU A 151 -14.36 21.73 -21.26
N ARG A 152 -13.49 22.70 -21.53
CA ARG A 152 -12.98 22.98 -22.87
C ARG A 152 -11.51 22.64 -22.94
N MET A 153 -11.11 21.87 -23.95
CA MET A 153 -9.69 21.60 -24.19
C MET A 153 -8.95 22.88 -24.57
N PRO A 154 -7.70 23.06 -24.09
CA PRO A 154 -6.89 24.22 -24.48
C PRO A 154 -6.69 24.26 -25.99
N SER A 155 -6.98 25.39 -26.60
CA SER A 155 -6.91 25.59 -28.05
C SER A 155 -5.58 26.18 -28.54
N SER A 156 -4.70 26.59 -27.62
CA SER A 156 -3.40 27.18 -27.92
C SER A 156 -2.28 26.62 -27.09
N SER A 157 -1.04 26.65 -27.55
CA SER A 157 0.16 26.19 -26.83
C SER A 157 0.36 26.95 -25.54
N THR A 158 0.20 28.26 -25.52
CA THR A 158 0.33 29.10 -24.32
C THR A 158 -0.69 28.71 -23.22
N THR A 159 -1.91 28.35 -23.63
CA THR A 159 -2.93 27.85 -22.69
C THR A 159 -2.56 26.48 -22.13
N ALA A 160 -1.99 25.60 -22.95
CA ALA A 160 -1.54 24.29 -22.55
C ALA A 160 -0.36 24.37 -21.54
N GLU A 161 0.63 25.24 -21.81
CA GLU A 161 1.75 25.47 -20.88
C GLU A 161 1.27 25.99 -19.52
N PHE A 162 0.31 26.92 -19.52
CA PHE A 162 -0.29 27.40 -18.26
C PHE A 162 -1.02 26.28 -17.51
N TRP A 163 -1.77 25.44 -18.19
CA TRP A 163 -2.44 24.29 -17.59
C TRP A 163 -1.44 23.31 -16.95
N LEU A 164 -0.34 23.02 -17.65
CA LEU A 164 0.72 22.16 -17.12
C LEU A 164 1.39 22.76 -15.89
N ALA A 165 1.65 24.08 -15.90
CA ALA A 165 2.24 24.77 -14.75
C ALA A 165 1.31 24.74 -13.52
N VAL A 166 0.01 25.01 -13.70
CA VAL A 166 -0.98 24.94 -12.63
C VAL A 166 -1.11 23.51 -12.11
N LEU A 167 -1.20 22.53 -12.99
CA LEU A 167 -1.27 21.11 -12.61
C LEU A 167 -0.04 20.67 -11.82
N ALA A 168 1.16 21.06 -12.29
CA ALA A 168 2.41 20.73 -11.59
C ALA A 168 2.46 21.37 -10.20
N PHE A 169 2.02 22.61 -10.06
CA PHE A 169 1.92 23.29 -8.77
C PHE A 169 0.94 22.57 -7.83
N GLU A 170 -0.24 22.24 -8.31
CA GLU A 170 -1.28 21.57 -7.51
C GLU A 170 -0.87 20.18 -7.09
N LEU A 171 -0.27 19.39 -7.98
CA LEU A 171 0.26 18.07 -7.66
C LEU A 171 1.40 18.16 -6.64
N SER A 172 2.27 19.15 -6.75
CA SER A 172 3.34 19.40 -5.78
C SER A 172 2.78 19.79 -4.42
N LEU A 173 1.78 20.67 -4.39
CA LEU A 173 1.10 21.06 -3.15
C LEU A 173 0.36 19.86 -2.52
N PHE A 174 -0.33 19.07 -3.34
CA PHE A 174 -1.01 17.85 -2.88
C PHE A 174 -0.01 16.83 -2.33
N ALA A 175 1.12 16.62 -2.99
CA ALA A 175 2.19 15.74 -2.52
C ALA A 175 2.79 16.24 -1.19
N PHE A 176 3.02 17.53 -1.06
CA PHE A 176 3.50 18.14 0.18
C PHE A 176 2.52 17.95 1.35
N LEU A 177 1.22 18.08 1.08
CA LEU A 177 0.16 17.88 2.06
C LEU A 177 -0.18 16.41 2.33
N SER A 178 0.40 15.48 1.56
CA SER A 178 0.16 14.03 1.66
C SER A 178 1.38 13.32 2.24
N PRO A 179 1.54 13.26 3.57
CA PRO A 179 2.67 12.56 4.20
C PRO A 179 2.72 11.07 3.81
N GLU A 180 1.56 10.50 3.45
CA GLU A 180 1.43 9.12 3.02
C GLU A 180 2.24 8.80 1.75
N LEU A 181 2.38 9.76 0.83
CA LEU A 181 3.17 9.58 -0.40
C LEU A 181 4.65 9.41 -0.08
N GLY A 182 5.18 10.17 0.88
CA GLY A 182 6.55 10.00 1.36
C GLY A 182 6.79 8.60 1.94
N GLU A 183 5.87 8.11 2.76
CA GLU A 183 5.97 6.75 3.31
C GLU A 183 5.85 5.66 2.24
N ILE A 184 4.98 5.84 1.25
CA ILE A 184 4.87 4.90 0.11
C ILE A 184 6.17 4.85 -0.67
N LEU A 185 6.78 6.01 -0.98
CA LEU A 185 8.06 6.07 -1.69
C LEU A 185 9.19 5.42 -0.89
N VAL A 186 9.26 5.68 0.42
CA VAL A 186 10.20 5.02 1.32
C VAL A 186 9.96 3.51 1.35
N ARG A 187 8.71 3.05 1.44
CA ARG A 187 8.36 1.62 1.44
C ARG A 187 8.63 0.93 0.10
N LEU A 188 8.49 1.64 -1.02
CA LEU A 188 8.84 1.10 -2.35
C LEU A 188 10.35 0.96 -2.53
N GLY A 189 11.14 1.86 -1.91
CA GLY A 189 12.60 1.80 -1.91
C GLY A 189 13.19 0.93 -0.79
N TYR A 190 12.41 0.67 0.27
CA TYR A 190 12.86 -0.06 1.45
C TYR A 190 12.49 -1.54 1.34
N SER A 191 13.46 -2.37 1.03
CA SER A 191 13.32 -3.80 1.27
C SER A 191 13.44 -4.04 2.77
N GLU A 192 12.37 -4.52 3.43
CA GLU A 192 12.42 -4.90 4.85
C GLU A 192 13.67 -5.74 5.13
N PRO A 193 14.45 -5.39 6.18
CA PRO A 193 15.57 -6.24 6.62
C PRO A 193 15.05 -7.65 6.81
N CYS A 194 15.87 -8.62 6.44
CA CYS A 194 15.48 -10.04 6.53
C CYS A 194 14.90 -10.39 7.88
N GLU A 195 15.45 -9.84 8.94
CA GLU A 195 15.07 -10.10 10.34
C GLU A 195 13.60 -9.82 10.65
N LEU A 196 13.02 -8.78 10.02
CA LEU A 196 11.64 -8.36 10.23
C LEU A 196 10.63 -9.08 9.31
N ARG A 197 11.10 -9.77 8.27
CA ARG A 197 10.23 -10.49 7.35
C ARG A 197 9.63 -11.72 8.01
N ARG A 198 8.30 -11.76 8.14
CA ARG A 198 7.57 -12.96 8.54
C ARG A 198 7.56 -13.97 7.39
N LEU A 199 8.42 -14.95 7.44
CA LEU A 199 8.46 -16.06 6.48
C LEU A 199 7.97 -17.33 7.20
N PRO A 200 6.89 -17.97 6.72
CA PRO A 200 6.42 -19.24 7.27
C PRO A 200 7.52 -20.29 7.23
N VAL A 201 7.62 -21.10 8.28
CA VAL A 201 8.62 -22.17 8.39
C VAL A 201 8.39 -23.20 7.29
N GLU A 202 7.15 -23.49 6.97
CA GLU A 202 6.70 -24.46 5.98
C GLU A 202 7.29 -24.17 4.59
N ARG A 203 7.38 -22.90 4.20
CA ARG A 203 8.02 -22.50 2.93
C ARG A 203 9.50 -22.80 2.90
N THR A 204 10.20 -22.61 4.03
CA THR A 204 11.62 -22.91 4.13
C THR A 204 11.85 -24.41 4.07
N LEU A 205 11.04 -25.21 4.78
CA LEU A 205 11.11 -26.67 4.74
C LEU A 205 10.80 -27.23 3.35
N ALA A 206 9.79 -26.72 2.68
CA ALA A 206 9.46 -27.11 1.30
C ALA A 206 10.63 -26.81 0.34
N ALA A 207 11.24 -25.64 0.46
CA ALA A 207 12.41 -25.28 -0.34
C ALA A 207 13.64 -26.16 -0.02
N LEU A 208 13.88 -26.48 1.25
CA LEU A 208 14.92 -27.38 1.70
C LEU A 208 14.71 -28.78 1.11
N HIS A 209 13.53 -29.36 1.28
CA HIS A 209 13.22 -30.72 0.81
C HIS A 209 13.29 -30.85 -0.71
N ALA A 210 13.00 -29.79 -1.47
CA ALA A 210 13.18 -29.76 -2.93
C ALA A 210 14.63 -29.64 -3.38
N SER A 211 15.57 -29.33 -2.47
CA SER A 211 16.97 -29.03 -2.81
C SER A 211 17.83 -30.27 -3.06
N SER A 212 18.95 -30.06 -3.78
CA SER A 212 19.98 -31.08 -3.95
C SER A 212 20.73 -31.37 -2.65
N HIS A 213 20.82 -30.42 -1.73
CA HIS A 213 21.43 -30.58 -0.42
C HIS A 213 20.64 -31.55 0.45
N TRP A 214 19.32 -31.44 0.46
CA TRP A 214 18.45 -32.39 1.14
C TRP A 214 18.61 -33.81 0.57
N ARG A 215 18.48 -33.98 -0.74
CA ARG A 215 18.59 -35.30 -1.39
C ARG A 215 19.92 -36.00 -1.10
N ARG A 216 21.00 -35.24 -0.92
CA ARG A 216 22.32 -35.78 -0.61
C ARG A 216 22.44 -36.32 0.82
N HIS A 217 21.66 -35.74 1.76
CA HIS A 217 21.75 -36.10 3.18
C HIS A 217 20.50 -36.86 3.67
N ALA A 218 19.45 -36.98 2.85
CA ALA A 218 18.19 -37.61 3.25
C ALA A 218 18.36 -39.05 3.76
N GLY A 219 19.31 -39.81 3.21
CA GLY A 219 19.60 -41.17 3.67
C GLY A 219 20.30 -41.24 5.04
N GLN A 220 20.78 -40.12 5.59
CA GLN A 220 21.40 -40.01 6.90
C GLN A 220 20.44 -39.51 7.97
N VAL A 221 19.35 -38.87 7.55
CA VAL A 221 18.33 -38.30 8.45
C VAL A 221 17.50 -39.43 9.05
N SER A 222 17.33 -39.43 10.37
CA SER A 222 16.58 -40.45 11.12
C SER A 222 15.13 -40.04 11.46
N SER A 223 14.78 -38.75 11.30
CA SER A 223 13.44 -38.24 11.65
C SER A 223 12.86 -37.41 10.49
N ALA A 224 11.56 -37.54 10.23
CA ALA A 224 10.87 -36.72 9.25
C ALA A 224 10.66 -35.26 9.70
N ALA A 225 10.70 -35.01 11.02
CA ALA A 225 10.58 -33.67 11.59
C ALA A 225 11.93 -33.15 12.08
N PRO A 226 12.22 -31.85 11.93
CA PRO A 226 13.41 -31.25 12.50
C PRO A 226 13.32 -31.23 14.03
N ILE A 227 14.45 -31.35 14.71
CA ILE A 227 14.55 -31.24 16.18
C ILE A 227 14.63 -29.78 16.62
N ASP A 228 15.19 -28.92 15.78
CA ASP A 228 15.26 -27.48 16.06
C ASP A 228 15.16 -26.64 14.78
N VAL A 229 14.57 -25.44 14.90
CA VAL A 229 14.45 -24.46 13.82
C VAL A 229 14.55 -23.06 14.38
N TRP A 230 15.65 -22.35 14.10
CA TRP A 230 15.79 -20.96 14.50
C TRP A 230 16.20 -20.06 13.34
N ARG A 231 16.32 -18.79 13.58
CA ARG A 231 16.67 -17.78 12.57
C ARG A 231 17.69 -16.79 13.11
N GLU A 232 18.72 -16.54 12.30
CA GLU A 232 19.70 -15.48 12.52
C GLU A 232 19.83 -14.63 11.26
N GLY A 233 19.43 -13.38 11.36
CA GLY A 233 19.40 -12.47 10.21
C GLY A 233 18.59 -13.04 9.03
N CYS A 234 19.25 -13.19 7.88
CA CYS A 234 18.67 -13.74 6.65
C CYS A 234 18.78 -15.26 6.52
N TRP A 235 19.37 -15.93 7.48
CA TRP A 235 19.50 -17.37 7.49
C TRP A 235 18.50 -18.03 8.43
N ARG A 236 17.89 -19.13 7.96
CA ARG A 236 17.13 -20.03 8.82
C ARG A 236 17.87 -21.34 8.92
N PHE A 237 18.14 -21.75 10.12
CA PHE A 237 18.79 -23.00 10.47
C PHE A 237 17.74 -24.03 10.77
N VAL A 238 17.91 -25.22 10.22
CA VAL A 238 16.99 -26.37 10.41
C VAL A 238 17.86 -27.57 10.75
N VAL A 239 17.67 -28.18 11.90
CA VAL A 239 18.46 -29.29 12.40
C VAL A 239 17.66 -30.59 12.35
N TYR A 240 18.26 -31.60 11.77
CA TYR A 240 17.71 -32.95 11.74
C TYR A 240 18.64 -33.93 12.45
N PRO A 241 18.09 -34.85 13.26
CA PRO A 241 18.88 -35.94 13.83
C PRO A 241 19.20 -36.96 12.74
N GLY A 242 20.36 -37.59 12.84
CA GLY A 242 20.76 -38.58 11.86
C GLY A 242 21.89 -39.50 12.32
N PHE A 243 22.30 -40.36 11.40
CA PHE A 243 23.43 -41.26 11.61
C PHE A 243 24.40 -41.14 10.46
N ALA A 244 25.70 -41.00 10.78
CA ALA A 244 26.79 -41.04 9.82
C ALA A 244 27.88 -42.00 10.31
N ARG A 245 28.22 -42.99 9.48
CA ARG A 245 29.21 -44.03 9.81
C ARG A 245 28.99 -44.71 11.16
N GLY A 246 27.72 -44.96 11.50
CA GLY A 246 27.35 -45.64 12.77
C GLY A 246 27.36 -44.75 14.03
N ARG A 247 27.61 -43.43 13.88
CA ARG A 247 27.59 -42.46 14.98
C ARG A 247 26.38 -41.56 14.86
N PRO A 248 25.78 -41.16 15.99
CA PRO A 248 24.71 -40.16 15.99
C PRO A 248 25.27 -38.81 15.58
N VAL A 249 24.60 -38.14 14.67
CA VAL A 249 25.00 -36.83 14.14
C VAL A 249 23.80 -35.90 14.06
N GLU A 250 24.07 -34.61 14.08
CA GLU A 250 23.11 -33.56 13.73
C GLU A 250 23.43 -33.00 12.36
N ILE A 251 22.40 -32.93 11.50
CA ILE A 251 22.52 -32.40 10.17
C ILE A 251 21.87 -31.01 10.17
N VAL A 252 22.69 -29.98 10.11
CA VAL A 252 22.27 -28.57 10.14
C VAL A 252 22.20 -28.04 8.72
N PHE A 253 21.01 -27.59 8.31
CA PHE A 253 20.79 -26.91 7.05
C PHE A 253 20.62 -25.43 7.29
N ALA A 254 21.46 -24.58 6.72
CA ALA A 254 21.33 -23.15 6.70
C ALA A 254 20.69 -22.72 5.37
N VAL A 255 19.49 -22.16 5.41
CA VAL A 255 18.71 -21.72 4.26
C VAL A 255 18.64 -20.20 4.23
N TYR A 256 19.20 -19.59 3.16
CA TYR A 256 19.12 -18.14 2.96
C TYR A 256 17.75 -17.75 2.39
N VAL A 257 16.96 -17.04 3.19
CA VAL A 257 15.53 -16.84 2.93
C VAL A 257 15.19 -15.64 2.05
N GLN A 258 16.16 -14.83 1.66
CA GLN A 258 15.94 -13.60 0.90
C GLN A 258 15.90 -13.78 -0.62
N ALA A 259 16.56 -14.80 -1.16
CA ALA A 259 16.66 -15.01 -2.60
C ALA A 259 15.43 -15.69 -3.20
N ARG A 260 15.08 -15.36 -4.45
CA ARG A 260 14.06 -16.11 -5.23
C ARG A 260 14.41 -17.59 -5.36
N ARG A 261 15.70 -17.92 -5.42
CA ARG A 261 16.24 -19.28 -5.30
C ARG A 261 17.02 -19.34 -4.00
N PRO A 262 16.58 -20.10 -3.00
CA PRO A 262 17.24 -20.15 -1.70
C PRO A 262 18.64 -20.75 -1.86
N VAL A 263 19.63 -20.05 -1.32
CA VAL A 263 20.97 -20.61 -1.13
C VAL A 263 20.90 -21.51 0.09
N ILE A 264 21.33 -22.77 -0.04
CA ILE A 264 21.28 -23.76 1.04
C ILE A 264 22.67 -24.27 1.28
N ARG A 265 23.09 -24.31 2.54
CA ARG A 265 24.32 -24.91 3.02
C ARG A 265 23.98 -26.04 3.98
N ALA A 266 24.82 -27.05 4.06
CA ALA A 266 24.63 -28.15 4.98
C ALA A 266 25.93 -28.43 5.73
N ALA A 267 25.81 -28.69 7.03
CA ALA A 267 26.90 -29.15 7.87
C ALA A 267 26.44 -30.39 8.64
N VAL A 268 27.36 -31.31 8.90
CA VAL A 268 27.15 -32.50 9.73
C VAL A 268 28.00 -32.34 10.97
N LEU A 269 27.38 -32.34 12.14
CA LEU A 269 28.01 -32.19 13.45
C LEU A 269 27.93 -33.54 14.20
N ASP A 270 28.89 -33.82 15.06
CA ASP A 270 28.80 -34.91 16.02
C ASP A 270 27.80 -34.51 17.13
N ALA A 271 26.81 -35.36 17.39
CA ALA A 271 25.75 -35.03 18.35
C ALA A 271 26.22 -34.93 19.81
N ALA A 272 27.43 -35.46 20.14
CA ALA A 272 27.96 -35.42 21.47
C ALA A 272 28.95 -34.28 21.73
N THR A 273 29.68 -33.85 20.69
CA THR A 273 30.77 -32.87 20.81
C THR A 273 30.54 -31.56 20.09
N ASP A 274 29.45 -31.44 19.33
CA ASP A 274 29.16 -30.29 18.41
C ASP A 274 30.28 -30.02 17.39
N GLU A 275 31.22 -30.96 17.23
CA GLU A 275 32.31 -30.79 16.30
C GLU A 275 31.86 -31.00 14.86
N VAL A 276 32.27 -30.12 13.97
CA VAL A 276 31.91 -30.18 12.55
C VAL A 276 32.66 -31.29 11.86
N LEU A 277 31.95 -32.37 11.56
CA LEU A 277 32.51 -33.53 10.88
C LEU A 277 32.67 -33.33 9.35
N ARG A 278 31.77 -32.53 8.75
CA ARG A 278 31.75 -32.24 7.31
C ARG A 278 31.01 -30.95 6.99
N MET A 279 31.66 -30.05 6.28
CA MET A 279 30.98 -28.93 5.58
C MET A 279 30.83 -29.29 4.10
N ALA A 280 29.60 -29.24 3.58
CA ALA A 280 29.34 -29.33 2.15
C ALA A 280 29.48 -27.94 1.53
N GLU A 281 30.73 -27.50 1.30
CA GLU A 281 31.02 -26.24 0.63
C GLU A 281 31.09 -26.48 -0.88
N ARG A 282 30.14 -25.94 -1.62
CA ARG A 282 30.32 -25.66 -3.04
C ARG A 282 30.76 -24.21 -3.16
N ARG A 283 31.98 -23.94 -3.57
CA ARG A 283 32.38 -22.62 -4.07
C ARG A 283 31.46 -22.28 -5.24
N GLU A 284 30.46 -21.42 -5.03
CA GLU A 284 29.85 -20.70 -6.13
C GLU A 284 30.76 -19.52 -6.47
N PRO A 285 31.01 -19.26 -7.78
CA PRO A 285 31.76 -18.09 -8.19
C PRO A 285 31.02 -16.83 -7.71
N ALA A 286 31.80 -15.91 -7.11
CA ALA A 286 31.33 -14.59 -6.76
C ALA A 286 30.79 -13.93 -8.04
N VAL A 287 29.49 -13.65 -8.06
CA VAL A 287 28.88 -12.74 -9.03
C VAL A 287 29.18 -11.34 -8.53
N LEU A 288 30.10 -10.68 -9.24
CA LEU A 288 30.39 -9.25 -9.14
C LEU A 288 29.17 -8.42 -9.52
#